data_128acb8cc002a3222eb94bc567267de5
#
_entry.id   128acb8cc002a3222eb94bc567267de5
#
_cell.length_a   1.000
_cell.length_b   1.000
_cell.length_c   1.000
_cell.angle_alpha   90.00
_cell.angle_beta   90.00
_cell.angle_gamma   90.00
#
_symmetry.space_group_name_H-M   'P 1'
#
loop_
_entity.id
_entity.type
_entity.pdbx_description
1 polymer ?
#
loop_
_entity_poly.entity_id
_entity_poly.type
_entity_poly.pdbx_seq_one_letter_code
_entity_poly.pdbx_strand_id
1 'polypeptide(L)'
;LYDKNNHAMNIMIKYQPVMTLALNATTVAVVWFGGNMIIGGKMQVGDLTAFINYIVQIMGSLTMLSIVFLNWARAVASFRRVREVLEEEIDLTDDNALYKERKVEDGNISFKNVSFRYYKNSEENVLSNISFDVKAGQTLGIIGPTGSGKTTLVSLISRLYDVDAGEVCVDGVNVKEYSLDNLRNGIGMVLQKNTLFSGDIYENLRWGNENADEKTIAQAAADAQADKFIRGFREGYNTQLGQGGSNVSGGQKQRLCIARALLKHPKILILDDSTSAVDTATEKYIRDVLYGKYSDMTKIIIAQRITSVMEADEILVMDNGCVKGFGTHEELLKTCPLYKEIFDIQISKEVG
;
A
#
# COMPACT_ATOMS: atom_id res chain seq x y z
N LEU A 1 1.60 -19.47 18.00
CA LEU A 1 1.44 -18.31 18.89
C LEU A 1 0.43 -18.60 20.00
N TYR A 2 -0.73 -19.17 19.69
CA TYR A 2 -1.80 -19.51 20.64
C TYR A 2 -1.31 -20.48 21.73
N ASP A 3 -0.62 -21.56 21.38
CA ASP A 3 -0.13 -22.56 22.33
C ASP A 3 0.95 -22.03 23.28
N LYS A 4 1.87 -21.19 22.78
CA LYS A 4 2.90 -20.55 23.61
C LYS A 4 2.29 -19.55 24.59
N ASN A 5 1.26 -18.82 24.18
CA ASN A 5 0.56 -17.87 25.05
C ASN A 5 -0.26 -18.59 26.12
N ASN A 6 -0.95 -19.68 25.77
CA ASN A 6 -1.67 -20.52 26.74
C ASN A 6 -0.74 -21.17 27.76
N HIS A 7 0.46 -21.63 27.34
CA HIS A 7 1.42 -22.19 28.26
C HIS A 7 1.93 -21.15 29.27
N ALA A 8 2.24 -19.94 28.78
CA ALA A 8 2.65 -18.84 29.69
C ALA A 8 1.53 -18.43 30.67
N MET A 9 0.28 -18.34 30.17
CA MET A 9 -0.88 -18.05 31.04
C MET A 9 -1.12 -19.14 32.08
N ASN A 10 -0.98 -20.42 31.74
CA ASN A 10 -1.13 -21.53 32.66
C ASN A 10 -0.06 -21.53 33.78
N ILE A 11 1.16 -21.11 33.47
CA ILE A 11 2.21 -20.93 34.46
C ILE A 11 1.84 -19.77 35.41
N MET A 12 1.39 -18.65 34.88
CA MET A 12 0.98 -17.47 35.65
C MET A 12 -0.21 -17.76 36.59
N ILE A 13 -1.20 -18.46 36.12
CA ILE A 13 -2.39 -18.82 36.91
C ILE A 13 -1.99 -19.70 38.09
N LYS A 14 -1.01 -20.60 37.94
CA LYS A 14 -0.53 -21.50 38.99
C LYS A 14 0.42 -20.84 39.96
N TYR A 15 1.13 -19.79 39.52
CA TYR A 15 2.16 -19.13 40.34
C TYR A 15 1.55 -18.49 41.61
N GLN A 16 0.47 -17.73 41.48
CA GLN A 16 -0.16 -17.00 42.58
C GLN A 16 -0.66 -17.96 43.72
N PRO A 17 -1.42 -19.02 43.43
CA PRO A 17 -1.82 -19.99 44.43
C PRO A 17 -0.65 -20.69 45.15
N VAL A 18 0.41 -21.06 44.41
CA VAL A 18 1.60 -21.71 44.96
C VAL A 18 2.34 -20.79 45.91
N MET A 19 2.51 -19.50 45.53
CA MET A 19 3.15 -18.51 46.41
C MET A 19 2.33 -18.24 47.66
N THR A 20 1.01 -18.15 47.55
CA THR A 20 0.11 -17.98 48.70
C THR A 20 0.16 -19.19 49.64
N LEU A 21 0.19 -20.38 49.08
CA LEU A 21 0.32 -21.63 49.89
C LEU A 21 1.66 -21.68 50.61
N ALA A 22 2.76 -21.34 49.95
CA ALA A 22 4.09 -21.29 50.56
C ALA A 22 4.16 -20.24 51.68
N LEU A 23 3.58 -19.06 51.51
CA LEU A 23 3.49 -18.02 52.55
C LEU A 23 2.73 -18.52 53.77
N ASN A 24 1.52 -19.07 53.54
CA ASN A 24 0.68 -19.56 54.66
C ASN A 24 1.35 -20.74 55.41
N ALA A 25 1.95 -21.68 54.67
CA ALA A 25 2.68 -22.81 55.29
C ALA A 25 3.86 -22.33 56.14
N THR A 26 4.64 -21.36 55.63
CA THR A 26 5.75 -20.75 56.37
C THR A 26 5.25 -20.02 57.60
N THR A 27 4.16 -19.26 57.51
CA THR A 27 3.56 -18.53 58.64
C THR A 27 3.08 -19.50 59.73
N VAL A 28 2.40 -20.58 59.35
CA VAL A 28 1.96 -21.61 60.28
C VAL A 28 3.16 -22.27 61.00
N ALA A 29 4.22 -22.62 60.25
CA ALA A 29 5.42 -23.18 60.82
C ALA A 29 6.08 -22.22 61.82
N VAL A 30 6.22 -20.95 61.48
CA VAL A 30 6.79 -19.93 62.35
C VAL A 30 5.98 -19.72 63.64
N VAL A 31 4.65 -19.68 63.53
CA VAL A 31 3.74 -19.56 64.65
C VAL A 31 3.88 -20.80 65.58
N TRP A 32 3.95 -22.01 65.01
CA TRP A 32 4.10 -23.25 65.74
C TRP A 32 5.43 -23.32 66.53
N PHE A 33 6.55 -23.13 65.82
CA PHE A 33 7.88 -23.20 66.47
C PHE A 33 8.12 -22.02 67.41
N GLY A 34 7.76 -20.80 67.01
CA GLY A 34 7.89 -19.59 67.79
C GLY A 34 7.01 -19.63 69.06
N GLY A 35 5.77 -20.14 68.97
CA GLY A 35 4.88 -20.34 70.08
C GLY A 35 5.49 -21.32 71.13
N ASN A 36 6.08 -22.43 70.69
CA ASN A 36 6.79 -23.38 71.58
C ASN A 36 8.03 -22.73 72.23
N MET A 37 8.74 -21.87 71.55
CA MET A 37 9.88 -21.13 72.11
C MET A 37 9.45 -20.10 73.15
N ILE A 38 8.30 -19.44 72.99
CA ILE A 38 7.73 -18.52 73.99
C ILE A 38 7.30 -19.26 75.22
N ILE A 39 6.63 -20.40 75.08
CA ILE A 39 6.24 -21.25 76.21
C ILE A 39 7.49 -21.72 77.00
N GLY A 40 8.59 -22.03 76.32
CA GLY A 40 9.87 -22.40 76.91
C GLY A 40 10.71 -21.24 77.46
N GLY A 41 10.21 -20.00 77.43
CA GLY A 41 10.88 -18.79 77.91
C GLY A 41 12.10 -18.34 77.11
N LYS A 42 12.26 -18.85 75.86
CA LYS A 42 13.41 -18.56 74.98
C LYS A 42 13.15 -17.43 73.99
N MET A 43 11.94 -16.92 73.88
CA MET A 43 11.54 -15.90 72.90
C MET A 43 10.39 -15.03 73.46
N GLN A 44 10.39 -13.73 73.17
CA GLN A 44 9.30 -12.82 73.51
C GLN A 44 8.19 -12.81 72.45
N VAL A 45 6.95 -12.47 72.85
CA VAL A 45 5.83 -12.37 71.94
C VAL A 45 6.09 -11.31 70.83
N GLY A 46 6.78 -10.22 71.15
CA GLY A 46 7.20 -9.18 70.26
C GLY A 46 8.11 -9.68 69.12
N ASP A 47 9.07 -10.59 69.49
CA ASP A 47 9.98 -11.17 68.47
C ASP A 47 9.25 -12.03 67.48
N LEU A 48 8.27 -12.83 67.86
CA LEU A 48 7.46 -13.66 67.05
C LEU A 48 6.64 -12.78 66.03
N THR A 49 6.06 -11.69 66.53
CA THR A 49 5.31 -10.75 65.71
C THR A 49 6.22 -10.06 64.66
N ALA A 50 7.44 -9.67 65.11
CA ALA A 50 8.41 -9.09 64.15
C ALA A 50 8.82 -10.10 63.07
N PHE A 51 9.03 -11.37 63.42
CA PHE A 51 9.38 -12.45 62.52
C PHE A 51 8.30 -12.68 61.45
N ILE A 52 7.02 -12.71 61.84
CA ILE A 52 5.89 -12.86 60.94
C ILE A 52 5.84 -11.68 59.97
N ASN A 53 6.02 -10.44 60.46
CA ASN A 53 6.04 -9.25 59.60
C ASN A 53 7.17 -9.28 58.58
N TYR A 54 8.38 -9.72 58.94
CA TYR A 54 9.49 -9.88 58.03
C TYR A 54 9.22 -10.94 56.96
N ILE A 55 8.60 -12.07 57.31
CA ILE A 55 8.22 -13.10 56.32
C ILE A 55 7.24 -12.52 55.27
N VAL A 56 6.20 -11.82 55.73
CA VAL A 56 5.24 -11.18 54.83
C VAL A 56 5.94 -10.18 53.92
N GLN A 57 6.84 -9.35 54.47
CA GLN A 57 7.58 -8.36 53.71
C GLN A 57 8.52 -9.01 52.67
N ILE A 58 9.26 -10.07 53.05
CA ILE A 58 10.15 -10.81 52.14
C ILE A 58 9.35 -11.44 51.00
N MET A 59 8.23 -12.11 51.31
CA MET A 59 7.39 -12.74 50.29
C MET A 59 6.74 -11.71 49.36
N GLY A 60 6.33 -10.56 49.89
CA GLY A 60 5.85 -9.44 49.09
C GLY A 60 6.92 -8.91 48.15
N SER A 61 8.14 -8.74 48.62
CA SER A 61 9.29 -8.29 47.81
C SER A 61 9.65 -9.30 46.72
N LEU A 62 9.61 -10.61 46.99
CA LEU A 62 9.83 -11.65 45.98
C LEU A 62 8.76 -11.64 44.90
N THR A 63 7.50 -11.42 45.30
CA THR A 63 6.39 -11.30 44.34
C THR A 63 6.57 -10.06 43.43
N MET A 64 6.93 -8.92 44.03
CA MET A 64 7.20 -7.69 43.29
C MET A 64 8.39 -7.87 42.32
N LEU A 65 9.46 -8.53 42.74
CA LEU A 65 10.60 -8.82 41.88
C LEU A 65 10.20 -9.66 40.67
N SER A 66 9.35 -10.67 40.85
CA SER A 66 8.83 -11.51 39.79
C SER A 66 8.02 -10.70 38.75
N ILE A 67 7.21 -9.75 39.22
CA ILE A 67 6.46 -8.84 38.33
C ILE A 67 7.41 -7.93 37.54
N VAL A 68 8.46 -7.41 38.19
CA VAL A 68 9.47 -6.58 37.53
C VAL A 68 10.18 -7.37 36.42
N PHE A 69 10.61 -8.61 36.66
CA PHE A 69 11.23 -9.45 35.64
C PHE A 69 10.31 -9.72 34.46
N LEU A 70 9.03 -9.98 34.72
CA LEU A 70 8.04 -10.18 33.63
C LEU A 70 7.84 -8.93 32.78
N ASN A 71 7.72 -7.77 33.43
CA ASN A 71 7.58 -6.49 32.73
C ASN A 71 8.86 -6.13 31.96
N TRP A 72 10.04 -6.44 32.49
CA TRP A 72 11.31 -6.27 31.81
C TRP A 72 11.36 -7.10 30.53
N ALA A 73 10.99 -8.37 30.58
CA ALA A 73 10.95 -9.22 29.38
C ALA A 73 9.99 -8.66 28.28
N ARG A 74 8.83 -8.15 28.70
CA ARG A 74 7.88 -7.48 27.78
C ARG A 74 8.46 -6.18 27.22
N ALA A 75 9.09 -5.38 28.06
CA ALA A 75 9.72 -4.12 27.65
C ALA A 75 10.82 -4.34 26.60
N VAL A 76 11.70 -5.34 26.82
CA VAL A 76 12.74 -5.71 25.85
C VAL A 76 12.14 -6.15 24.51
N ALA A 77 11.09 -6.96 24.53
CA ALA A 77 10.42 -7.38 23.30
C ALA A 77 9.77 -6.21 22.55
N SER A 78 9.17 -5.26 23.27
CA SER A 78 8.58 -4.05 22.68
C SER A 78 9.66 -3.11 22.14
N PHE A 79 10.75 -2.93 22.88
CA PHE A 79 11.89 -2.12 22.46
C PHE A 79 12.52 -2.66 21.15
N ARG A 80 12.66 -3.99 21.04
CA ARG A 80 13.18 -4.60 19.80
C ARG A 80 12.31 -4.23 18.60
N ARG A 81 10.97 -4.32 18.70
CA ARG A 81 10.05 -3.97 17.61
C ARG A 81 10.12 -2.49 17.23
N VAL A 82 10.24 -1.61 18.22
CA VAL A 82 10.42 -0.18 17.97
C VAL A 82 11.75 0.07 17.27
N ARG A 83 12.81 -0.59 17.74
CA ARG A 83 14.15 -0.49 17.16
C ARG A 83 14.19 -1.00 15.72
N GLU A 84 13.55 -2.13 15.42
CA GLU A 84 13.43 -2.67 14.07
C GLU A 84 12.83 -1.63 13.08
N VAL A 85 11.81 -0.88 13.53
CA VAL A 85 11.20 0.18 12.69
C VAL A 85 12.11 1.41 12.56
N LEU A 86 12.81 1.78 13.65
CA LEU A 86 13.70 2.97 13.63
C LEU A 86 15.02 2.73 12.87
N GLU A 87 15.47 1.47 12.81
CA GLU A 87 16.68 1.07 12.09
C GLU A 87 16.40 0.68 10.63
N GLU A 88 15.11 0.65 10.20
CA GLU A 88 14.78 0.38 8.82
C GLU A 88 15.32 1.48 7.91
N GLU A 89 16.13 1.10 6.94
CA GLU A 89 16.70 2.04 5.98
C GLU A 89 15.64 2.44 4.94
N ILE A 90 15.55 3.73 4.68
CA ILE A 90 14.66 4.27 3.65
C ILE A 90 15.28 4.01 2.28
N ASP A 91 14.69 3.12 1.50
CA ASP A 91 15.20 2.73 0.18
C ASP A 91 15.17 3.87 -0.85
N LEU A 92 14.15 4.75 -0.75
CA LEU A 92 13.91 5.81 -1.72
C LEU A 92 14.12 7.17 -1.07
N THR A 93 15.25 7.82 -1.40
CA THR A 93 15.60 9.16 -0.94
C THR A 93 15.86 10.08 -2.13
N ASP A 94 15.89 11.39 -1.85
CA ASP A 94 16.29 12.42 -2.81
C ASP A 94 17.80 12.70 -2.80
N ASP A 95 18.61 11.86 -2.13
CA ASP A 95 20.06 12.09 -2.01
C ASP A 95 20.75 12.08 -3.37
N ASN A 96 20.27 11.23 -4.29
CA ASN A 96 20.77 11.12 -5.65
C ASN A 96 20.09 12.05 -6.66
N ALA A 97 19.17 12.92 -6.20
CA ALA A 97 18.46 13.84 -7.08
C ALA A 97 19.36 14.99 -7.53
N LEU A 98 19.83 14.92 -8.78
CA LEU A 98 20.65 15.95 -9.42
C LEU A 98 19.81 17.15 -9.85
N TYR A 99 18.55 16.91 -10.24
CA TYR A 99 17.64 17.92 -10.77
C TYR A 99 16.47 18.14 -9.82
N LYS A 100 16.74 18.58 -8.57
CA LYS A 100 15.75 18.71 -7.51
C LYS A 100 14.59 19.66 -7.85
N GLU A 101 14.87 20.74 -8.60
CA GLU A 101 13.87 21.74 -8.99
C GLU A 101 13.17 21.42 -10.32
N ARG A 102 13.66 20.44 -11.08
CA ARG A 102 13.09 20.11 -12.39
C ARG A 102 11.75 19.42 -12.21
N LYS A 103 10.76 19.91 -12.96
CA LYS A 103 9.41 19.31 -13.06
C LYS A 103 9.30 18.49 -14.34
N VAL A 104 8.33 17.60 -14.40
CA VAL A 104 7.93 16.93 -15.64
C VAL A 104 7.22 17.95 -16.53
N GLU A 105 7.72 18.17 -17.74
CA GLU A 105 7.26 19.23 -18.63
C GLU A 105 6.45 18.69 -19.81
N ASP A 106 6.97 17.67 -20.49
CA ASP A 106 6.36 17.10 -21.69
C ASP A 106 5.65 15.77 -21.43
N GLY A 107 6.28 14.89 -20.63
CA GLY A 107 5.77 13.56 -20.32
C GLY A 107 6.26 12.47 -21.28
N ASN A 108 7.44 12.62 -21.89
CA ASN A 108 8.12 11.55 -22.62
C ASN A 108 8.59 10.48 -21.63
N ILE A 109 8.45 9.20 -22.01
CA ILE A 109 8.85 8.07 -21.16
C ILE A 109 9.77 7.15 -21.96
N SER A 110 10.87 6.72 -21.36
CA SER A 110 11.81 5.77 -21.98
C SER A 110 12.26 4.72 -20.95
N PHE A 111 12.17 3.47 -21.33
CA PHE A 111 12.73 2.32 -20.63
C PHE A 111 13.92 1.79 -21.43
N LYS A 112 15.09 1.63 -20.78
CA LYS A 112 16.31 1.16 -21.43
C LYS A 112 16.90 -0.02 -20.66
N ASN A 113 16.71 -1.24 -21.19
CA ASN A 113 17.20 -2.51 -20.65
C ASN A 113 16.84 -2.73 -19.17
N VAL A 114 15.61 -2.35 -18.78
CA VAL A 114 15.17 -2.36 -17.38
C VAL A 114 14.92 -3.78 -16.91
N SER A 115 15.55 -4.12 -15.78
CA SER A 115 15.25 -5.34 -15.01
C SER A 115 14.97 -4.99 -13.57
N PHE A 116 13.99 -5.70 -12.97
CA PHE A 116 13.51 -5.40 -11.62
C PHE A 116 13.02 -6.64 -10.90
N ARG A 117 13.25 -6.66 -9.58
CA ARG A 117 12.68 -7.61 -8.60
C ARG A 117 12.35 -6.89 -7.30
N TYR A 118 11.31 -7.35 -6.62
CA TYR A 118 10.90 -6.75 -5.33
C TYR A 118 11.86 -7.07 -4.18
N TYR A 119 12.50 -8.24 -4.22
CA TYR A 119 13.44 -8.68 -3.19
C TYR A 119 14.80 -8.92 -3.80
N LYS A 120 15.83 -8.25 -3.29
CA LYS A 120 17.23 -8.35 -3.79
C LYS A 120 17.80 -9.78 -3.76
N ASN A 121 17.30 -10.62 -2.86
CA ASN A 121 17.67 -12.02 -2.71
C ASN A 121 16.82 -13.00 -3.53
N SER A 122 15.86 -12.53 -4.34
CA SER A 122 15.10 -13.34 -5.27
C SER A 122 15.98 -13.73 -6.47
N GLU A 123 15.90 -14.99 -6.90
CA GLU A 123 16.62 -15.45 -8.10
C GLU A 123 15.93 -15.00 -9.39
N GLU A 124 14.60 -14.80 -9.35
CA GLU A 124 13.80 -14.46 -10.52
C GLU A 124 13.49 -12.97 -10.58
N ASN A 125 13.65 -12.37 -11.76
CA ASN A 125 13.21 -11.02 -12.04
C ASN A 125 11.71 -10.98 -12.29
N VAL A 126 11.04 -9.96 -11.80
CA VAL A 126 9.63 -9.65 -12.14
C VAL A 126 9.55 -8.96 -13.50
N LEU A 127 10.57 -8.17 -13.85
CA LEU A 127 10.75 -7.57 -15.17
C LEU A 127 12.16 -7.87 -15.67
N SER A 128 12.30 -8.25 -16.94
CA SER A 128 13.58 -8.64 -17.54
C SER A 128 13.78 -7.93 -18.87
N ASN A 129 14.83 -7.10 -18.92
CA ASN A 129 15.33 -6.45 -20.14
C ASN A 129 14.22 -5.70 -20.92
N ILE A 130 13.45 -4.85 -20.24
CA ILE A 130 12.37 -4.06 -20.84
C ILE A 130 12.96 -2.83 -21.51
N SER A 131 12.62 -2.62 -22.79
CA SER A 131 12.99 -1.43 -23.55
C SER A 131 11.86 -1.00 -24.46
N PHE A 132 11.41 0.24 -24.33
CA PHE A 132 10.46 0.92 -25.22
C PHE A 132 10.46 2.42 -24.95
N ASP A 133 9.87 3.19 -25.87
CA ASP A 133 9.74 4.64 -25.76
C ASP A 133 8.27 5.03 -25.99
N VAL A 134 7.81 6.05 -25.25
CA VAL A 134 6.49 6.69 -25.41
C VAL A 134 6.72 8.20 -25.53
N LYS A 135 6.24 8.79 -26.60
CA LYS A 135 6.36 10.24 -26.82
C LYS A 135 5.28 11.00 -26.05
N ALA A 136 5.56 12.25 -25.74
CA ALA A 136 4.59 13.16 -25.13
C ALA A 136 3.26 13.18 -25.91
N GLY A 137 2.16 13.14 -25.18
CA GLY A 137 0.80 13.12 -25.74
C GLY A 137 0.31 11.77 -26.27
N GLN A 138 1.20 10.79 -26.50
CA GLN A 138 0.79 9.46 -26.95
C GLN A 138 0.06 8.67 -25.87
N THR A 139 -0.77 7.75 -26.34
CA THR A 139 -1.41 6.73 -25.50
C THR A 139 -0.72 5.39 -25.70
N LEU A 140 -0.19 4.82 -24.63
CA LEU A 140 0.34 3.46 -24.55
C LEU A 140 -0.70 2.53 -23.94
N GLY A 141 -1.17 1.54 -24.68
CA GLY A 141 -1.92 0.42 -24.15
C GLY A 141 -0.98 -0.67 -23.62
N ILE A 142 -1.24 -1.25 -22.46
CA ILE A 142 -0.46 -2.39 -21.94
C ILE A 142 -1.40 -3.57 -21.71
N ILE A 143 -1.11 -4.69 -22.35
CA ILE A 143 -1.91 -5.91 -22.28
C ILE A 143 -1.03 -7.14 -22.01
N GLY A 144 -1.63 -8.16 -21.44
CA GLY A 144 -0.97 -9.45 -21.14
C GLY A 144 -1.65 -10.18 -20.00
N PRO A 145 -1.27 -11.45 -19.74
CA PRO A 145 -1.83 -12.27 -18.67
C PRO A 145 -1.69 -11.64 -17.28
N THR A 146 -2.50 -12.10 -16.32
CA THR A 146 -2.32 -11.72 -14.91
C THR A 146 -0.96 -12.21 -14.43
N GLY A 147 -0.23 -11.35 -13.70
CA GLY A 147 1.12 -11.67 -13.23
C GLY A 147 2.25 -11.38 -14.23
N SER A 148 1.97 -10.85 -15.44
CA SER A 148 3.00 -10.54 -16.43
C SER A 148 3.87 -9.31 -16.12
N GLY A 149 3.65 -8.61 -14.97
CA GLY A 149 4.47 -7.49 -14.54
C GLY A 149 3.93 -6.09 -14.93
N LYS A 150 2.73 -5.96 -15.49
CA LYS A 150 2.16 -4.67 -15.97
C LYS A 150 2.12 -3.58 -14.89
N THR A 151 1.51 -3.87 -13.73
CA THR A 151 1.45 -2.94 -12.59
C THR A 151 2.84 -2.59 -12.08
N THR A 152 3.75 -3.57 -12.03
CA THR A 152 5.15 -3.34 -11.65
C THR A 152 5.83 -2.36 -12.60
N LEU A 153 5.64 -2.54 -13.92
CA LEU A 153 6.21 -1.66 -14.93
C LEU A 153 5.83 -0.20 -14.72
N VAL A 154 4.54 0.09 -14.55
CA VAL A 154 4.07 1.47 -14.37
C VAL A 154 4.46 2.05 -13.01
N SER A 155 4.64 1.22 -12.00
CA SER A 155 5.14 1.64 -10.68
C SER A 155 6.56 2.21 -10.73
N LEU A 156 7.38 1.76 -11.69
CA LEU A 156 8.74 2.26 -11.87
C LEU A 156 8.78 3.66 -12.47
N ILE A 157 7.76 4.06 -13.25
CA ILE A 157 7.68 5.41 -13.84
C ILE A 157 7.53 6.48 -12.74
N SER A 158 6.69 6.21 -11.73
CA SER A 158 6.51 7.09 -10.58
C SER A 158 7.55 6.88 -9.47
N ARG A 159 8.59 6.07 -9.76
CA ARG A 159 9.65 5.71 -8.81
C ARG A 159 9.06 5.28 -7.46
N LEU A 160 8.13 4.29 -7.48
CA LEU A 160 7.72 3.60 -6.26
C LEU A 160 8.77 2.57 -5.84
N TYR A 161 9.62 2.18 -6.77
CA TYR A 161 10.79 1.31 -6.60
C TYR A 161 11.90 1.75 -7.52
N ASP A 162 13.15 1.50 -7.15
CA ASP A 162 14.32 1.68 -8.01
C ASP A 162 14.62 0.39 -8.77
N VAL A 163 15.03 0.52 -10.04
CA VAL A 163 15.37 -0.62 -10.89
C VAL A 163 16.69 -1.27 -10.47
N ASP A 164 16.81 -2.60 -10.64
CA ASP A 164 18.06 -3.35 -10.39
C ASP A 164 19.09 -3.15 -11.52
N ALA A 165 18.61 -3.05 -12.77
CA ALA A 165 19.46 -2.81 -13.95
C ALA A 165 18.72 -1.97 -14.98
N GLY A 166 19.46 -1.27 -15.82
CA GLY A 166 18.91 -0.35 -16.81
C GLY A 166 18.48 0.98 -16.22
N GLU A 167 17.68 1.73 -16.96
CA GLU A 167 17.18 3.05 -16.53
C GLU A 167 15.76 3.31 -17.04
N VAL A 168 14.97 4.01 -16.20
CA VAL A 168 13.67 4.60 -16.56
C VAL A 168 13.87 6.10 -16.62
N CYS A 169 13.53 6.71 -17.75
CA CYS A 169 13.66 8.15 -17.94
C CYS A 169 12.29 8.78 -18.20
N VAL A 170 12.10 9.99 -17.64
CA VAL A 170 11.00 10.90 -17.94
C VAL A 170 11.60 12.19 -18.47
N ASP A 171 11.14 12.67 -19.61
CA ASP A 171 11.67 13.85 -20.32
C ASP A 171 13.20 13.80 -20.49
N GLY A 172 13.72 12.59 -20.80
CA GLY A 172 15.14 12.34 -21.03
C GLY A 172 16.00 12.31 -19.77
N VAL A 173 15.43 12.47 -18.58
CA VAL A 173 16.13 12.42 -17.29
C VAL A 173 15.75 11.15 -16.56
N ASN A 174 16.75 10.46 -15.97
CA ASN A 174 16.50 9.29 -15.16
C ASN A 174 15.62 9.65 -13.96
N VAL A 175 14.58 8.83 -13.68
CA VAL A 175 13.66 9.07 -12.56
C VAL A 175 14.36 9.16 -11.20
N LYS A 176 15.56 8.57 -11.06
CA LYS A 176 16.39 8.66 -9.84
C LYS A 176 16.98 10.05 -9.61
N GLU A 177 17.09 10.85 -10.66
CA GLU A 177 17.71 12.18 -10.64
C GLU A 177 16.70 13.31 -10.37
N TYR A 178 15.40 13.02 -10.43
CA TYR A 178 14.34 13.91 -9.96
C TYR A 178 14.23 13.87 -8.43
N SER A 179 13.73 14.98 -7.82
CA SER A 179 13.10 14.84 -6.51
C SER A 179 11.80 14.04 -6.65
N LEU A 180 11.51 13.20 -5.65
CA LEU A 180 10.30 12.37 -5.65
C LEU A 180 9.02 13.20 -5.81
N ASP A 181 8.98 14.36 -5.14
CA ASP A 181 7.83 15.27 -5.21
C ASP A 181 7.62 15.83 -6.62
N ASN A 182 8.67 16.34 -7.27
CA ASN A 182 8.54 16.92 -8.61
C ASN A 182 8.20 15.86 -9.67
N LEU A 183 8.80 14.67 -9.59
CA LEU A 183 8.47 13.55 -10.47
C LEU A 183 6.99 13.15 -10.29
N ARG A 184 6.61 12.84 -9.05
CA ARG A 184 5.25 12.37 -8.75
C ARG A 184 4.19 13.44 -8.97
N ASN A 185 4.50 14.72 -8.81
CA ASN A 185 3.58 15.79 -9.13
C ASN A 185 3.24 15.86 -10.62
N GLY A 186 4.17 15.50 -11.51
CA GLY A 186 3.92 15.39 -12.94
C GLY A 186 3.14 14.14 -13.37
N ILE A 187 2.94 13.18 -12.47
CA ILE A 187 2.31 11.89 -12.76
C ILE A 187 1.01 11.73 -11.98
N GLY A 188 -0.10 11.49 -12.67
CA GLY A 188 -1.37 11.03 -12.09
C GLY A 188 -1.49 9.52 -12.22
N MET A 189 -1.80 8.81 -11.13
CA MET A 189 -1.93 7.36 -11.16
C MET A 189 -3.25 6.92 -10.52
N VAL A 190 -4.02 6.11 -11.25
CA VAL A 190 -5.22 5.43 -10.77
C VAL A 190 -4.90 3.94 -10.69
N LEU A 191 -4.82 3.43 -9.48
CA LEU A 191 -4.46 2.04 -9.20
C LEU A 191 -5.63 1.08 -9.42
N GLN A 192 -5.34 -0.18 -9.67
CA GLN A 192 -6.34 -1.25 -9.76
C GLN A 192 -7.23 -1.31 -8.51
N LYS A 193 -6.63 -1.19 -7.31
CA LYS A 193 -7.38 -1.10 -6.06
C LYS A 193 -7.65 0.36 -5.71
N ASN A 194 -8.82 0.84 -6.10
CA ASN A 194 -9.26 2.21 -5.84
C ASN A 194 -9.53 2.46 -4.35
N THR A 195 -8.88 3.45 -3.78
CA THR A 195 -9.02 3.82 -2.37
C THR A 195 -9.55 5.25 -2.25
N LEU A 196 -10.65 5.40 -1.50
CA LEU A 196 -11.19 6.68 -1.06
C LEU A 196 -10.96 6.82 0.43
N PHE A 197 -10.72 8.04 0.88
CA PHE A 197 -10.54 8.37 2.29
C PHE A 197 -11.88 8.71 2.93
N SER A 198 -11.98 8.54 4.25
CA SER A 198 -13.10 9.07 5.03
C SER A 198 -13.11 10.60 4.92
N GLY A 199 -14.31 11.18 4.81
CA GLY A 199 -14.49 12.60 4.54
C GLY A 199 -15.51 12.79 3.41
N ASP A 200 -15.77 14.00 2.99
CA ASP A 200 -16.72 14.26 1.91
C ASP A 200 -16.10 14.04 0.51
N ILE A 201 -16.92 14.11 -0.53
CA ILE A 201 -16.48 13.94 -1.92
C ILE A 201 -15.56 15.10 -2.33
N TYR A 202 -15.82 16.34 -1.91
CA TYR A 202 -14.94 17.49 -2.19
C TYR A 202 -13.55 17.27 -1.62
N GLU A 203 -13.43 16.87 -0.35
CA GLU A 203 -12.16 16.56 0.29
C GLU A 203 -11.40 15.48 -0.46
N ASN A 204 -12.10 14.39 -0.84
CA ASN A 204 -11.50 13.32 -1.61
C ASN A 204 -10.99 13.76 -2.99
N LEU A 205 -11.68 14.64 -3.68
CA LEU A 205 -11.27 15.16 -4.98
C LEU A 205 -10.11 16.17 -4.84
N ARG A 206 -10.12 17.00 -3.79
CA ARG A 206 -9.04 17.96 -3.50
C ARG A 206 -7.68 17.33 -3.22
N TRP A 207 -7.61 16.04 -2.91
CA TRP A 207 -6.32 15.32 -2.91
C TRP A 207 -5.59 15.36 -4.27
N GLY A 208 -6.31 15.60 -5.37
CA GLY A 208 -5.72 15.85 -6.67
C GLY A 208 -5.16 17.28 -6.80
N ASN A 209 -5.86 18.26 -6.24
CA ASN A 209 -5.45 19.67 -6.21
C ASN A 209 -6.18 20.39 -5.07
N GLU A 210 -5.46 20.72 -4.00
CA GLU A 210 -6.02 21.33 -2.78
C GLU A 210 -6.65 22.72 -3.07
N ASN A 211 -6.11 23.44 -4.06
CA ASN A 211 -6.54 24.80 -4.40
C ASN A 211 -7.65 24.83 -5.48
N ALA A 212 -8.15 23.67 -5.91
CA ALA A 212 -9.18 23.62 -6.93
C ALA A 212 -10.50 24.23 -6.40
N ASP A 213 -11.08 25.12 -7.20
CA ASP A 213 -12.41 25.65 -6.94
C ASP A 213 -13.51 24.61 -7.28
N GLU A 214 -14.72 24.85 -6.81
CA GLU A 214 -15.83 23.92 -7.01
C GLU A 214 -16.16 23.68 -8.50
N LYS A 215 -15.96 24.68 -9.34
CA LYS A 215 -16.20 24.58 -10.77
C LYS A 215 -15.20 23.64 -11.45
N THR A 216 -13.93 23.77 -11.10
CA THR A 216 -12.85 22.88 -11.59
C THR A 216 -13.05 21.46 -11.11
N ILE A 217 -13.45 21.27 -9.84
CA ILE A 217 -13.79 19.95 -9.28
C ILE A 217 -14.96 19.32 -10.01
N ALA A 218 -16.06 20.08 -10.21
CA ALA A 218 -17.23 19.59 -10.93
C ALA A 218 -16.91 19.23 -12.39
N GLN A 219 -16.02 19.99 -13.05
CA GLN A 219 -15.60 19.70 -14.41
C GLN A 219 -14.79 18.38 -14.47
N ALA A 220 -13.81 18.19 -13.58
CA ALA A 220 -13.06 16.93 -13.52
C ALA A 220 -13.97 15.73 -13.19
N ALA A 221 -14.95 15.93 -12.32
CA ALA A 221 -15.96 14.92 -12.03
C ALA A 221 -16.86 14.61 -13.26
N ALA A 222 -17.23 15.61 -14.04
CA ALA A 222 -17.99 15.42 -15.28
C ALA A 222 -17.15 14.67 -16.34
N ASP A 223 -15.88 15.02 -16.50
CA ASP A 223 -14.94 14.36 -17.42
C ASP A 223 -14.75 12.87 -17.08
N ALA A 224 -14.76 12.53 -15.78
CA ALA A 224 -14.74 11.15 -15.29
C ALA A 224 -16.13 10.49 -15.17
N GLN A 225 -17.20 11.10 -15.71
CA GLN A 225 -18.59 10.62 -15.58
C GLN A 225 -19.04 10.44 -14.11
N ALA A 226 -18.48 11.22 -13.18
CA ALA A 226 -18.82 11.16 -11.75
C ALA A 226 -19.89 12.20 -11.35
N ASP A 227 -19.93 13.37 -11.96
CA ASP A 227 -20.81 14.49 -11.58
C ASP A 227 -22.28 14.09 -11.49
N LYS A 228 -22.78 13.31 -12.46
CA LYS A 228 -24.17 12.91 -12.52
C LYS A 228 -24.62 12.11 -11.29
N PHE A 229 -23.84 11.13 -10.86
CA PHE A 229 -24.21 10.35 -9.68
C PHE A 229 -23.94 11.11 -8.37
N ILE A 230 -22.89 11.98 -8.33
CA ILE A 230 -22.61 12.83 -7.17
C ILE A 230 -23.82 13.74 -6.89
N ARG A 231 -24.35 14.43 -7.93
CA ARG A 231 -25.54 15.28 -7.81
C ARG A 231 -26.81 14.50 -7.46
N GLY A 232 -26.82 13.19 -7.70
CA GLY A 232 -27.91 12.29 -7.28
C GLY A 232 -27.94 11.95 -5.78
N PHE A 233 -26.83 12.19 -5.07
CA PHE A 233 -26.82 12.05 -3.61
C PHE A 233 -27.54 13.21 -2.94
N ARG A 234 -28.13 12.96 -1.76
CA ARG A 234 -28.88 13.97 -1.01
C ARG A 234 -28.06 15.23 -0.71
N GLU A 235 -26.77 15.05 -0.40
CA GLU A 235 -25.85 16.14 -0.03
C GLU A 235 -24.87 16.48 -1.17
N GLY A 236 -25.06 15.88 -2.36
CA GLY A 236 -24.20 16.11 -3.52
C GLY A 236 -22.74 15.87 -3.20
N TYR A 237 -21.88 16.83 -3.50
CA TYR A 237 -20.44 16.77 -3.24
C TYR A 237 -20.05 16.77 -1.76
N ASN A 238 -20.95 17.21 -0.85
CA ASN A 238 -20.73 17.16 0.60
C ASN A 238 -21.11 15.79 1.20
N THR A 239 -21.49 14.81 0.36
CA THR A 239 -21.81 13.46 0.81
C THR A 239 -20.60 12.82 1.48
N GLN A 240 -20.79 12.38 2.72
CA GLN A 240 -19.74 11.72 3.49
C GLN A 240 -19.44 10.31 2.95
N LEU A 241 -18.19 10.04 2.70
CA LEU A 241 -17.68 8.72 2.31
C LEU A 241 -17.21 7.97 3.55
N GLY A 242 -17.68 6.73 3.69
CA GLY A 242 -17.19 5.83 4.73
C GLY A 242 -15.76 5.37 4.46
N GLN A 243 -15.16 4.70 5.44
CA GLN A 243 -13.80 4.17 5.32
C GLN A 243 -13.64 3.32 4.04
N GLY A 244 -12.67 3.68 3.22
CA GLY A 244 -12.45 3.03 1.93
C GLY A 244 -13.58 3.22 0.91
N GLY A 245 -14.48 4.20 1.11
CA GLY A 245 -15.64 4.44 0.26
C GLY A 245 -16.67 3.29 0.33
N SER A 246 -16.94 2.74 1.51
CA SER A 246 -17.83 1.59 1.70
C SER A 246 -19.28 1.83 1.25
N ASN A 247 -19.69 3.08 1.15
CA ASN A 247 -21.05 3.50 0.77
C ASN A 247 -21.21 3.89 -0.71
N VAL A 248 -20.21 3.64 -1.54
CA VAL A 248 -20.26 3.85 -3.00
C VAL A 248 -19.89 2.57 -3.75
N SER A 249 -20.43 2.37 -4.95
CA SER A 249 -20.15 1.19 -5.77
C SER A 249 -18.72 1.20 -6.32
N GLY A 250 -18.22 0.03 -6.77
CA GLY A 250 -16.89 -0.09 -7.37
C GLY A 250 -16.67 0.87 -8.54
N GLY A 251 -17.61 0.95 -9.49
CA GLY A 251 -17.54 1.87 -10.61
C GLY A 251 -17.63 3.34 -10.21
N GLN A 252 -18.36 3.69 -9.14
CA GLN A 252 -18.37 5.04 -8.59
C GLN A 252 -17.00 5.39 -7.97
N LYS A 253 -16.37 4.46 -7.21
CA LYS A 253 -15.01 4.65 -6.68
C LYS A 253 -14.00 4.89 -7.79
N GLN A 254 -14.05 4.08 -8.84
CA GLN A 254 -13.14 4.24 -10.00
C GLN A 254 -13.27 5.63 -10.60
N ARG A 255 -14.49 6.06 -10.91
CA ARG A 255 -14.74 7.39 -11.48
C ARG A 255 -14.29 8.54 -10.58
N LEU A 256 -14.48 8.44 -9.27
CA LEU A 256 -13.96 9.40 -8.31
C LEU A 256 -12.41 9.43 -8.30
N CYS A 257 -11.75 8.27 -8.36
CA CYS A 257 -10.29 8.20 -8.45
C CYS A 257 -9.75 8.75 -9.78
N ILE A 258 -10.45 8.52 -10.90
CA ILE A 258 -10.11 9.13 -12.19
C ILE A 258 -10.28 10.66 -12.12
N ALA A 259 -11.40 11.17 -11.58
CA ALA A 259 -11.63 12.60 -11.40
C ALA A 259 -10.52 13.24 -10.55
N ARG A 260 -10.11 12.59 -9.46
CA ARG A 260 -8.99 13.03 -8.61
C ARG A 260 -7.68 13.10 -9.39
N ALA A 261 -7.38 12.11 -10.22
CA ALA A 261 -6.16 12.08 -11.03
C ALA A 261 -6.18 13.18 -12.11
N LEU A 262 -7.32 13.40 -12.76
CA LEU A 262 -7.50 14.47 -13.75
C LEU A 262 -7.38 15.87 -13.14
N LEU A 263 -7.88 16.05 -11.90
CA LEU A 263 -7.82 17.32 -11.20
C LEU A 263 -6.38 17.77 -10.89
N LYS A 264 -5.45 16.84 -10.84
CA LYS A 264 -4.02 17.11 -10.67
C LYS A 264 -3.40 17.77 -11.91
N HIS A 265 -4.02 17.68 -13.08
CA HIS A 265 -3.49 18.08 -14.38
C HIS A 265 -2.08 17.53 -14.66
N PRO A 266 -1.88 16.21 -14.53
CA PRO A 266 -0.56 15.61 -14.69
C PRO A 266 -0.13 15.64 -16.16
N LYS A 267 1.18 15.54 -16.41
CA LYS A 267 1.74 15.35 -17.77
C LYS A 267 1.65 13.90 -18.22
N ILE A 268 1.69 12.96 -17.26
CA ILE A 268 1.57 11.52 -17.48
C ILE A 268 0.40 11.01 -16.64
N LEU A 269 -0.58 10.38 -17.27
CA LEU A 269 -1.70 9.71 -16.60
C LEU A 269 -1.58 8.21 -16.76
N ILE A 270 -1.54 7.50 -15.63
CA ILE A 270 -1.48 6.04 -15.58
C ILE A 270 -2.82 5.51 -15.07
N LEU A 271 -3.46 4.65 -15.85
CA LEU A 271 -4.72 3.98 -15.52
C LEU A 271 -4.47 2.47 -15.46
N ASP A 272 -4.30 1.93 -14.22
CA ASP A 272 -4.03 0.51 -14.01
C ASP A 272 -5.34 -0.23 -13.75
N ASP A 273 -5.87 -0.90 -14.79
CA ASP A 273 -7.14 -1.66 -14.80
C ASP A 273 -8.32 -0.86 -14.16
N SER A 274 -8.26 0.46 -14.31
CA SER A 274 -9.09 1.40 -13.58
C SER A 274 -10.46 1.65 -14.23
N THR A 275 -10.81 0.92 -15.29
CA THR A 275 -12.13 0.95 -15.94
C THR A 275 -12.86 -0.39 -15.88
N SER A 276 -12.27 -1.41 -15.28
CA SER A 276 -12.82 -2.78 -15.25
C SER A 276 -14.18 -2.93 -14.56
N ALA A 277 -14.49 -2.06 -13.58
CA ALA A 277 -15.79 -2.05 -12.87
C ALA A 277 -16.79 -1.01 -13.43
N VAL A 278 -16.43 -0.35 -14.52
CA VAL A 278 -17.29 0.64 -15.20
C VAL A 278 -17.97 -0.04 -16.41
N ASP A 279 -19.19 0.36 -16.72
CA ASP A 279 -19.88 -0.12 -17.92
C ASP A 279 -19.21 0.40 -19.21
N THR A 280 -19.38 -0.34 -20.30
CA THR A 280 -18.72 -0.07 -21.60
C THR A 280 -19.01 1.33 -22.14
N ALA A 281 -20.23 1.85 -21.95
CA ALA A 281 -20.61 3.18 -22.46
C ALA A 281 -19.87 4.29 -21.68
N THR A 282 -19.80 4.15 -20.37
CA THR A 282 -19.07 5.08 -19.48
C THR A 282 -17.56 5.01 -19.75
N GLU A 283 -17.01 3.81 -19.93
CA GLU A 283 -15.59 3.62 -20.28
C GLU A 283 -15.26 4.31 -21.61
N LYS A 284 -16.09 4.11 -22.64
CA LYS A 284 -15.91 4.77 -23.93
C LYS A 284 -15.92 6.28 -23.80
N TYR A 285 -16.88 6.85 -23.07
CA TYR A 285 -16.95 8.30 -22.86
C TYR A 285 -15.69 8.84 -22.18
N ILE A 286 -15.21 8.19 -21.10
CA ILE A 286 -13.99 8.61 -20.42
C ILE A 286 -12.81 8.56 -21.39
N ARG A 287 -12.70 7.53 -22.20
CA ARG A 287 -11.65 7.39 -23.21
C ARG A 287 -11.74 8.50 -24.26
N ASP A 288 -12.93 8.79 -24.80
CA ASP A 288 -13.13 9.87 -25.77
C ASP A 288 -12.72 11.23 -25.19
N VAL A 289 -13.03 11.49 -23.91
CA VAL A 289 -12.59 12.71 -23.21
C VAL A 289 -11.07 12.75 -23.07
N LEU A 290 -10.43 11.62 -22.74
CA LEU A 290 -8.98 11.53 -22.60
C LEU A 290 -8.26 11.75 -23.94
N TYR A 291 -8.79 11.25 -25.03
CA TYR A 291 -8.22 11.44 -26.37
C TYR A 291 -8.48 12.85 -26.94
N GLY A 292 -9.61 13.45 -26.63
CA GLY A 292 -9.98 14.78 -27.11
C GLY A 292 -9.43 15.91 -26.22
N LYS A 293 -10.00 16.07 -25.03
CA LYS A 293 -9.72 17.20 -24.11
C LYS A 293 -8.33 17.15 -23.50
N TYR A 294 -7.79 15.93 -23.28
CA TYR A 294 -6.50 15.69 -22.65
C TYR A 294 -5.48 15.07 -23.63
N SER A 295 -5.53 15.51 -24.90
CA SER A 295 -4.68 14.98 -25.97
C SER A 295 -3.19 15.26 -25.76
N ASP A 296 -2.83 16.37 -25.09
CA ASP A 296 -1.47 16.75 -24.75
C ASP A 296 -0.86 15.95 -23.58
N MET A 297 -1.68 15.21 -22.85
CA MET A 297 -1.25 14.37 -21.74
C MET A 297 -0.81 12.99 -22.27
N THR A 298 0.35 12.49 -21.82
CA THR A 298 0.76 11.11 -22.09
C THR A 298 -0.07 10.15 -21.24
N LYS A 299 -0.67 9.15 -21.87
CA LYS A 299 -1.57 8.20 -21.21
C LYS A 299 -1.00 6.79 -21.25
N ILE A 300 -1.02 6.10 -20.11
CA ILE A 300 -0.68 4.67 -20.02
C ILE A 300 -1.91 3.95 -19.50
N ILE A 301 -2.46 3.05 -20.31
CA ILE A 301 -3.69 2.33 -20.00
C ILE A 301 -3.36 0.84 -19.90
N ILE A 302 -3.36 0.31 -18.67
CA ILE A 302 -3.32 -1.15 -18.47
C ILE A 302 -4.76 -1.65 -18.49
N ALA A 303 -5.05 -2.57 -19.37
CA ALA A 303 -6.36 -3.18 -19.46
C ALA A 303 -6.30 -4.70 -19.60
N GLN A 304 -7.36 -5.37 -19.14
CA GLN A 304 -7.58 -6.79 -19.37
C GLN A 304 -8.37 -7.03 -20.66
N ARG A 305 -9.14 -6.03 -21.08
CA ARG A 305 -9.92 -6.09 -22.32
C ARG A 305 -9.13 -5.44 -23.45
N ILE A 306 -9.04 -6.14 -24.58
CA ILE A 306 -8.33 -5.63 -25.75
C ILE A 306 -9.02 -4.39 -26.33
N THR A 307 -10.36 -4.33 -26.26
CA THR A 307 -11.17 -3.20 -26.72
C THR A 307 -10.84 -1.88 -26.00
N SER A 308 -10.25 -1.95 -24.81
CA SER A 308 -9.85 -0.75 -24.05
C SER A 308 -8.52 -0.15 -24.55
N VAL A 309 -7.71 -0.92 -25.28
CA VAL A 309 -6.36 -0.50 -25.72
C VAL A 309 -6.16 -0.53 -27.24
N MET A 310 -7.07 -1.12 -28.00
CA MET A 310 -6.91 -1.27 -29.46
C MET A 310 -6.84 0.05 -30.23
N GLU A 311 -7.33 1.15 -29.67
CA GLU A 311 -7.27 2.50 -30.22
C GLU A 311 -6.05 3.30 -29.72
N ALA A 312 -5.17 2.70 -28.90
CA ALA A 312 -3.96 3.34 -28.44
C ALA A 312 -2.96 3.55 -29.59
N ASP A 313 -2.13 4.60 -29.50
CA ASP A 313 -1.09 4.89 -30.50
C ASP A 313 -0.08 3.76 -30.60
N GLU A 314 0.28 3.18 -29.43
CA GLU A 314 1.17 2.04 -29.30
C GLU A 314 0.62 1.06 -28.26
N ILE A 315 0.86 -0.23 -28.46
CA ILE A 315 0.47 -1.28 -27.53
C ILE A 315 1.69 -2.10 -27.14
N LEU A 316 1.90 -2.26 -25.84
CA LEU A 316 2.93 -3.12 -25.25
C LEU A 316 2.30 -4.44 -24.80
N VAL A 317 2.73 -5.54 -25.39
CA VAL A 317 2.28 -6.89 -25.03
C VAL A 317 3.31 -7.51 -24.09
N MET A 318 2.87 -7.83 -22.87
CA MET A 318 3.74 -8.38 -21.83
C MET A 318 3.38 -9.83 -21.51
N ASP A 319 4.39 -10.66 -21.30
CA ASP A 319 4.25 -12.01 -20.76
C ASP A 319 5.48 -12.41 -19.96
N ASN A 320 5.28 -12.99 -18.77
CA ASN A 320 6.34 -13.45 -17.87
C ASN A 320 7.45 -12.41 -17.66
N GLY A 321 7.09 -11.15 -17.40
CA GLY A 321 8.02 -10.07 -17.15
C GLY A 321 8.82 -9.57 -18.37
N CYS A 322 8.49 -10.01 -19.57
CA CYS A 322 9.16 -9.65 -20.82
C CYS A 322 8.20 -8.99 -21.80
N VAL A 323 8.74 -8.13 -22.69
CA VAL A 323 8.02 -7.61 -23.85
C VAL A 323 7.94 -8.68 -24.92
N LYS A 324 6.74 -9.01 -25.38
CA LYS A 324 6.46 -9.96 -26.48
C LYS A 324 6.12 -9.27 -27.78
N GLY A 325 5.64 -8.03 -27.71
CA GLY A 325 5.34 -7.21 -28.87
C GLY A 325 5.19 -5.75 -28.46
N PHE A 326 5.53 -4.85 -29.38
CA PHE A 326 5.37 -3.40 -29.23
C PHE A 326 5.06 -2.85 -30.62
N GLY A 327 3.99 -2.05 -30.75
CA GLY A 327 3.54 -1.44 -31.99
C GLY A 327 2.05 -1.18 -32.01
N THR A 328 1.51 -0.79 -33.15
CA THR A 328 0.09 -0.53 -33.34
C THR A 328 -0.76 -1.80 -33.32
N HIS A 329 -2.07 -1.66 -33.14
CA HIS A 329 -3.02 -2.77 -33.19
C HIS A 329 -2.86 -3.62 -34.47
N GLU A 330 -2.78 -2.98 -35.65
CA GLU A 330 -2.70 -3.66 -36.94
C GLU A 330 -1.36 -4.40 -37.12
N GLU A 331 -0.26 -3.84 -36.63
CA GLU A 331 1.05 -4.46 -36.64
C GLU A 331 1.10 -5.68 -35.75
N LEU A 332 0.59 -5.56 -34.53
CA LEU A 332 0.62 -6.65 -33.55
C LEU A 332 -0.27 -7.83 -33.94
N LEU A 333 -1.38 -7.60 -34.62
CA LEU A 333 -2.18 -8.69 -35.20
C LEU A 333 -1.40 -9.55 -36.21
N LYS A 334 -0.40 -8.96 -36.88
CA LYS A 334 0.45 -9.66 -37.88
C LYS A 334 1.72 -10.23 -37.28
N THR A 335 2.30 -9.55 -36.26
CA THR A 335 3.66 -9.83 -35.79
C THR A 335 3.71 -10.51 -34.42
N CYS A 336 2.67 -10.39 -33.59
CA CYS A 336 2.65 -10.92 -32.23
C CYS A 336 1.58 -12.03 -32.05
N PRO A 337 1.96 -13.31 -32.05
CA PRO A 337 1.00 -14.42 -31.90
C PRO A 337 0.18 -14.33 -30.62
N LEU A 338 0.79 -13.93 -29.49
CA LEU A 338 0.11 -13.77 -28.21
C LEU A 338 -0.98 -12.70 -28.27
N TYR A 339 -0.69 -11.54 -28.93
CA TYR A 339 -1.68 -10.50 -29.10
C TYR A 339 -2.88 -10.95 -29.94
N LYS A 340 -2.60 -11.68 -31.02
CA LYS A 340 -3.62 -12.24 -31.89
C LYS A 340 -4.48 -13.26 -31.15
N GLU A 341 -3.88 -14.15 -30.36
CA GLU A 341 -4.60 -15.10 -29.53
C GLU A 341 -5.56 -14.42 -28.54
N ILE A 342 -5.07 -13.37 -27.82
CA ILE A 342 -5.90 -12.58 -26.90
C ILE A 342 -7.06 -11.94 -27.64
N PHE A 343 -6.80 -11.37 -28.83
CA PHE A 343 -7.81 -10.73 -29.66
C PHE A 343 -8.89 -11.73 -30.10
N ASP A 344 -8.48 -12.85 -30.69
CA ASP A 344 -9.41 -13.87 -31.21
C ASP A 344 -10.31 -14.44 -30.09
N ILE A 345 -9.74 -14.70 -28.89
CA ILE A 345 -10.48 -15.20 -27.74
C ILE A 345 -11.50 -14.17 -27.22
N GLN A 346 -11.14 -12.90 -27.18
CA GLN A 346 -12.03 -11.88 -26.60
C GLN A 346 -13.12 -11.44 -27.56
N ILE A 347 -12.82 -11.26 -28.84
CA ILE A 347 -13.81 -10.89 -29.85
C ILE A 347 -14.80 -12.03 -30.10
N SER A 348 -14.33 -13.29 -30.11
CA SER A 348 -15.25 -14.43 -30.26
C SER A 348 -16.27 -14.57 -29.13
N LYS A 349 -15.93 -14.09 -27.92
CA LYS A 349 -16.84 -14.06 -26.75
C LYS A 349 -17.84 -12.90 -26.78
N GLU A 350 -17.56 -11.82 -27.49
CA GLU A 350 -18.47 -10.67 -27.61
C GLU A 350 -19.51 -10.87 -28.73
N VAL A 351 -19.27 -11.78 -29.68
CA VAL A 351 -20.15 -12.05 -30.85
C VAL A 351 -21.09 -13.24 -30.60
N GLY A 352 -20.86 -14.07 -29.57
CA GLY A 352 -21.72 -15.19 -29.18
C GLY A 352 -22.55 -14.89 -27.93
#